data_0229256ecc53e98b96434286e2eac784
#
_entry.id   0229256ecc53e98b96434286e2eac784
#
_cell.length_a   1.000
_cell.length_b   1.000
_cell.length_c   1.000
_cell.angle_alpha   90.00
_cell.angle_beta   90.00
_cell.angle_gamma   90.00
#
_symmetry.space_group_name_H-M   'P 1'
#
loop_
_entity.id
_entity.type
_entity.pdbx_description
1 polymer ?
#
loop_
_entity_poly.entity_id
_entity_poly.type
_entity_poly.pdbx_seq_one_letter_code
_entity_poly.pdbx_strand_id
1 'polypeptide(L)'
;MKFRTIIIAAALFSAIPAAADEGMWLPSLISERIADMQAKGLQLSAEDLYSVNNSSLKDAIVLFGSGCTGELVSDEGLLFTNHHCGYGYIQKHSSVEHDYLRDGFWAMNRSQELPNPGLTVKFLERMEDVTAAVLKGVKPKMSEDKKNALIKKNTQNLIDRETDSGKGLVAQVNPLYYGNQYFLYVFKVFRDVRLVGAPPSSIGKFGGETDNWMWPRHTGDFSIFRIYADAEGNPADYSPDNVPYKPRRSFEISLQGVQEGDFTFVYGCPGSTQEYVHSEAVKYISEVSDPEKIALRTTRLNIMKKYMDMSQAVRIQYSSKYASVANAWKKWQGEEKGLRKMKTVASKQAYEKAFEEWAQGTAYEGITERLSNLYAARNPVFRAYEYYNETVRTIEKLRIASGRPFDMKDYCEDIDRETFAAMTEAFDRALDDGYKPEFFLQMREKYGSMEALRDAAFADDELAKALSDALDGCYYKLIVPQVESLNKAITDTYHLYMQGQMAFEPGKAFYPDANLTLRIAYGHVEGYRPADAIYYNPVSTLRGIMEKDNPEIFDYNIPQTLRDIYARGGHEDQPVCFLATNHTTGGNSGSPVLNAKGQLVGINFDRVWEGFYI
;
A
#
# COMPACT_ATOMS: atom_id res chain seq x y z
N MET A 1 -14.29 -71.91 -11.56
CA MET A 1 -14.77 -70.55 -11.22
C MET A 1 -13.57 -69.64 -11.04
N LYS A 2 -13.34 -68.75 -12.00
CA LYS A 2 -12.22 -67.76 -11.92
C LYS A 2 -12.79 -66.48 -11.41
N PHE A 3 -12.38 -66.04 -10.21
CA PHE A 3 -12.67 -64.69 -9.69
C PHE A 3 -11.81 -63.66 -10.43
N ARG A 4 -12.44 -62.76 -11.14
CA ARG A 4 -11.81 -61.56 -11.70
C ARG A 4 -11.84 -60.46 -10.62
N THR A 5 -10.69 -60.11 -10.14
CA THR A 5 -10.50 -58.96 -9.26
C THR A 5 -10.59 -57.69 -10.11
N ILE A 6 -11.63 -56.89 -9.91
CA ILE A 6 -11.77 -55.56 -10.51
C ILE A 6 -11.02 -54.60 -9.57
N ILE A 7 -9.90 -54.05 -10.04
CA ILE A 7 -9.21 -52.94 -9.38
C ILE A 7 -9.93 -51.66 -9.78
N ILE A 8 -10.69 -51.07 -8.86
CA ILE A 8 -11.23 -49.71 -8.99
C ILE A 8 -10.10 -48.77 -8.62
N ALA A 9 -9.48 -48.14 -9.61
CA ALA A 9 -8.60 -47.00 -9.40
C ALA A 9 -9.48 -45.81 -8.98
N ALA A 10 -9.57 -45.56 -7.69
CA ALA A 10 -10.09 -44.31 -7.17
C ALA A 10 -9.09 -43.21 -7.52
N ALA A 11 -9.40 -42.40 -8.51
CA ALA A 11 -8.72 -41.14 -8.75
C ALA A 11 -9.03 -40.22 -7.57
N LEU A 12 -8.09 -40.10 -6.64
CA LEU A 12 -8.07 -39.05 -5.63
C LEU A 12 -7.86 -37.74 -6.40
N PHE A 13 -8.93 -37.04 -6.71
CA PHE A 13 -8.88 -35.62 -6.95
C PHE A 13 -8.49 -34.99 -5.61
N SER A 14 -7.20 -34.83 -5.37
CA SER A 14 -6.72 -33.87 -4.41
C SER A 14 -7.19 -32.48 -4.91
N ALA A 15 -8.20 -31.92 -4.27
CA ALA A 15 -8.51 -30.51 -4.42
C ALA A 15 -7.24 -29.76 -4.00
N ILE A 16 -6.45 -29.30 -4.97
CA ILE A 16 -5.38 -28.33 -4.75
C ILE A 16 -6.11 -27.11 -4.22
N PRO A 17 -5.81 -26.62 -3.01
CA PRO A 17 -6.34 -25.33 -2.60
C PRO A 17 -5.95 -24.33 -3.68
N ALA A 18 -6.90 -23.50 -4.12
CA ALA A 18 -6.60 -22.40 -5.03
C ALA A 18 -5.53 -21.52 -4.37
N ALA A 19 -4.29 -21.68 -4.79
CA ALA A 19 -3.18 -20.84 -4.37
C ALA A 19 -3.17 -19.65 -5.32
N ALA A 20 -3.05 -18.43 -4.80
CA ALA A 20 -2.83 -17.25 -5.65
C ALA A 20 -1.56 -17.48 -6.48
N ASP A 21 -1.56 -16.94 -7.69
CA ASP A 21 -0.37 -16.97 -8.54
C ASP A 21 0.67 -16.02 -7.94
N GLU A 22 1.74 -16.56 -7.39
CA GLU A 22 2.78 -15.82 -6.67
C GLU A 22 3.70 -15.06 -7.64
N GLY A 23 4.05 -13.85 -7.30
CA GLY A 23 5.09 -13.05 -7.96
C GLY A 23 4.68 -11.63 -8.32
N MET A 24 5.61 -10.70 -8.03
CA MET A 24 5.56 -9.29 -8.44
C MET A 24 6.77 -8.99 -9.32
N TRP A 25 6.64 -9.33 -10.61
CA TRP A 25 7.77 -9.43 -11.54
C TRP A 25 8.23 -8.07 -12.06
N LEU A 26 9.55 -7.91 -12.23
CA LEU A 26 10.14 -6.71 -12.82
C LEU A 26 9.80 -6.65 -14.32
N PRO A 27 9.22 -5.55 -14.82
CA PRO A 27 8.85 -5.43 -16.23
C PRO A 27 10.02 -5.58 -17.20
N SER A 28 11.20 -5.09 -16.86
CA SER A 28 12.40 -5.21 -17.71
C SER A 28 12.92 -6.64 -17.84
N LEU A 29 12.52 -7.55 -16.94
CA LEU A 29 12.87 -8.97 -16.95
C LEU A 29 11.69 -9.87 -17.32
N ILE A 30 10.58 -9.30 -17.79
CA ILE A 30 9.35 -10.05 -18.03
C ILE A 30 9.49 -11.11 -19.12
N SER A 31 10.48 -10.96 -20.00
CA SER A 31 10.83 -11.98 -21.01
C SER A 31 11.12 -13.35 -20.41
N GLU A 32 11.60 -13.41 -19.16
CA GLU A 32 11.87 -14.66 -18.44
C GLU A 32 10.58 -15.37 -18.01
N ARG A 33 9.46 -14.64 -17.95
CA ARG A 33 8.15 -15.13 -17.54
C ARG A 33 7.15 -15.25 -18.67
N ILE A 34 7.48 -14.73 -19.87
CA ILE A 34 6.53 -14.59 -20.97
C ILE A 34 5.94 -15.94 -21.42
N ALA A 35 6.76 -16.99 -21.42
CA ALA A 35 6.30 -18.33 -21.80
C ALA A 35 5.25 -18.89 -20.81
N ASP A 36 5.45 -18.68 -19.50
CA ASP A 36 4.49 -19.05 -18.45
C ASP A 36 3.20 -18.22 -18.56
N MET A 37 3.31 -16.91 -18.76
CA MET A 37 2.17 -16.03 -18.97
C MET A 37 1.36 -16.42 -20.22
N GLN A 38 2.03 -16.76 -21.32
CA GLN A 38 1.37 -17.20 -22.56
C GLN A 38 0.72 -18.57 -22.40
N ALA A 39 1.33 -19.49 -21.68
CA ALA A 39 0.73 -20.77 -21.33
C ALA A 39 -0.55 -20.63 -20.49
N LYS A 40 -0.64 -19.58 -19.68
CA LYS A 40 -1.81 -19.19 -18.89
C LYS A 40 -2.85 -18.36 -19.66
N GLY A 41 -2.54 -17.91 -20.88
CA GLY A 41 -3.51 -17.25 -21.75
C GLY A 41 -3.10 -15.90 -22.32
N LEU A 42 -1.96 -15.30 -21.92
CA LEU A 42 -1.49 -14.02 -22.47
C LEU A 42 -1.30 -14.09 -23.99
N GLN A 43 -1.77 -13.08 -24.71
CA GLN A 43 -1.66 -12.96 -26.18
C GLN A 43 -0.66 -11.91 -26.63
N LEU A 44 0.10 -11.33 -25.71
CA LEU A 44 1.08 -10.28 -25.96
C LEU A 44 2.51 -10.81 -25.89
N SER A 45 3.43 -10.05 -26.47
CA SER A 45 4.87 -10.27 -26.35
C SER A 45 5.45 -9.54 -25.13
N ALA A 46 6.68 -9.86 -24.76
CA ALA A 46 7.40 -9.14 -23.72
C ALA A 46 7.61 -7.66 -24.09
N GLU A 47 7.82 -7.35 -25.38
CA GLU A 47 8.01 -5.99 -25.86
C GLU A 47 6.71 -5.15 -25.78
N ASP A 48 5.55 -5.77 -25.98
CA ASP A 48 4.24 -5.11 -25.77
C ASP A 48 4.05 -4.69 -24.30
N LEU A 49 4.56 -5.49 -23.36
CA LEU A 49 4.48 -5.20 -21.93
C LEU A 49 5.48 -4.12 -21.52
N TYR A 50 6.75 -4.26 -21.93
CA TYR A 50 7.82 -3.34 -21.59
C TYR A 50 8.78 -3.14 -22.75
N SER A 51 8.91 -1.90 -23.20
CA SER A 51 9.93 -1.46 -24.17
C SER A 51 10.44 -0.07 -23.76
N VAL A 52 11.72 0.18 -23.97
CA VAL A 52 12.34 1.50 -23.85
C VAL A 52 12.32 2.23 -25.20
N ASN A 53 12.46 1.48 -26.27
CA ASN A 53 12.60 2.03 -27.63
C ASN A 53 11.24 2.26 -28.32
N ASN A 54 10.26 1.39 -28.03
CA ASN A 54 8.94 1.43 -28.64
C ASN A 54 7.88 1.74 -27.56
N SER A 55 6.69 2.19 -28.01
CA SER A 55 5.54 2.32 -27.13
C SER A 55 5.10 0.96 -26.61
N SER A 56 4.92 0.84 -25.30
CA SER A 56 4.48 -0.38 -24.62
C SER A 56 3.43 -0.07 -23.56
N LEU A 57 2.84 -1.10 -22.95
CA LEU A 57 1.78 -0.90 -21.95
C LEU A 57 2.25 -0.07 -20.74
N LYS A 58 3.55 -0.10 -20.39
CA LYS A 58 4.10 0.73 -19.30
C LYS A 58 3.86 2.23 -19.50
N ASP A 59 3.76 2.69 -20.76
CA ASP A 59 3.63 4.12 -21.10
C ASP A 59 2.22 4.67 -20.79
N ALA A 60 1.26 3.79 -20.49
CA ALA A 60 -0.08 4.14 -20.07
C ALA A 60 -0.28 4.07 -18.53
N ILE A 61 0.77 3.82 -17.76
CA ILE A 61 0.70 3.59 -16.31
C ILE A 61 1.50 4.65 -15.58
N VAL A 62 0.94 5.16 -14.49
CA VAL A 62 1.62 6.16 -13.65
C VAL A 62 1.64 5.72 -12.18
N LEU A 63 2.68 6.11 -11.48
CA LEU A 63 2.61 6.23 -10.03
C LEU A 63 1.82 7.51 -9.71
N PHE A 64 0.67 7.35 -9.06
CA PHE A 64 -0.25 8.43 -8.70
C PHE A 64 0.01 8.89 -7.25
N GLY A 65 0.38 10.15 -7.11
CA GLY A 65 0.75 10.71 -5.81
C GLY A 65 1.94 9.97 -5.20
N SER A 66 1.81 9.61 -3.92
CA SER A 66 2.90 8.98 -3.14
C SER A 66 2.69 7.49 -2.85
N GLY A 67 1.61 6.87 -3.33
CA GLY A 67 1.32 5.49 -2.93
C GLY A 67 0.22 4.75 -3.68
N CYS A 68 -0.26 5.29 -4.80
CA CYS A 68 -1.24 4.64 -5.68
C CYS A 68 -0.71 4.50 -7.10
N THR A 69 -1.42 3.75 -7.90
CA THR A 69 -1.21 3.63 -9.35
C THR A 69 -2.38 4.30 -10.09
N GLY A 70 -2.19 4.67 -11.33
CA GLY A 70 -3.25 5.12 -12.22
C GLY A 70 -2.94 4.73 -13.66
N GLU A 71 -3.97 4.74 -14.51
CA GLU A 71 -3.86 4.39 -15.92
C GLU A 71 -4.51 5.41 -16.83
N LEU A 72 -3.90 5.61 -17.99
CA LEU A 72 -4.42 6.48 -19.03
C LEU A 72 -5.38 5.72 -19.93
N VAL A 73 -6.56 6.32 -20.15
CA VAL A 73 -7.66 5.75 -20.95
C VAL A 73 -8.05 6.61 -22.14
N SER A 74 -7.29 7.67 -22.41
CA SER A 74 -7.50 8.51 -23.61
C SER A 74 -6.19 9.11 -24.11
N ASP A 75 -6.19 9.58 -25.33
CA ASP A 75 -5.10 10.34 -25.98
C ASP A 75 -5.04 11.82 -25.53
N GLU A 76 -5.90 12.22 -24.59
CA GLU A 76 -5.95 13.56 -24.00
C GLU A 76 -5.73 13.53 -22.48
N GLY A 77 -4.91 12.60 -22.00
CA GLY A 77 -4.44 12.56 -20.63
C GLY A 77 -5.48 12.19 -19.57
N LEU A 78 -6.64 11.62 -19.96
CA LEU A 78 -7.64 11.16 -19.01
C LEU A 78 -7.09 9.96 -18.24
N LEU A 79 -7.12 10.06 -16.93
CA LEU A 79 -6.50 9.13 -15.99
C LEU A 79 -7.56 8.52 -15.07
N PHE A 80 -7.55 7.21 -14.94
CA PHE A 80 -8.34 6.50 -13.92
C PHE A 80 -7.45 6.08 -12.75
N THR A 81 -8.03 6.12 -11.55
CA THR A 81 -7.48 5.56 -10.31
C THR A 81 -8.62 5.27 -9.34
N ASN A 82 -8.34 4.80 -8.14
CA ASN A 82 -9.39 4.55 -7.16
C ASN A 82 -9.97 5.84 -6.57
N HIS A 83 -11.21 5.74 -6.08
CA HIS A 83 -11.86 6.78 -5.28
C HIS A 83 -11.06 7.04 -3.99
N HIS A 84 -10.62 6.00 -3.30
CA HIS A 84 -9.83 6.16 -2.08
C HIS A 84 -8.45 6.79 -2.34
N CYS A 85 -7.84 6.60 -3.52
CA CYS A 85 -6.61 7.30 -3.93
C CYS A 85 -6.86 8.79 -4.16
N GLY A 86 -8.02 9.14 -4.71
CA GLY A 86 -8.48 10.52 -4.93
C GLY A 86 -9.08 11.19 -3.69
N TYR A 87 -9.39 10.44 -2.63
CA TYR A 87 -10.24 10.86 -1.53
C TYR A 87 -9.80 12.16 -0.86
N GLY A 88 -8.51 12.30 -0.56
CA GLY A 88 -7.96 13.51 0.05
C GLY A 88 -8.05 14.74 -0.87
N TYR A 89 -7.97 14.56 -2.18
CA TYR A 89 -8.13 15.65 -3.15
C TYR A 89 -9.60 16.04 -3.29
N ILE A 90 -10.53 15.08 -3.32
CA ILE A 90 -11.97 15.34 -3.31
C ILE A 90 -12.36 16.08 -2.03
N GLN A 91 -11.83 15.67 -0.87
CA GLN A 91 -12.04 16.35 0.41
C GLN A 91 -11.59 17.80 0.38
N LYS A 92 -10.41 18.11 -0.16
CA LYS A 92 -9.87 19.47 -0.24
C LYS A 92 -10.76 20.43 -1.04
N HIS A 93 -11.51 19.92 -1.99
CA HIS A 93 -12.49 20.67 -2.77
C HIS A 93 -13.90 20.69 -2.16
N SER A 94 -14.11 19.91 -1.09
CA SER A 94 -15.42 19.82 -0.41
C SER A 94 -15.58 20.90 0.65
N SER A 95 -16.81 21.39 0.79
CA SER A 95 -17.26 22.25 1.89
C SER A 95 -18.65 21.79 2.35
N VAL A 96 -19.22 22.47 3.35
CA VAL A 96 -20.60 22.19 3.78
C VAL A 96 -21.60 22.50 2.68
N GLU A 97 -21.34 23.55 1.89
CA GLU A 97 -22.18 23.99 0.76
C GLU A 97 -21.99 23.13 -0.49
N HIS A 98 -20.80 22.55 -0.66
CA HIS A 98 -20.40 21.73 -1.81
C HIS A 98 -19.71 20.46 -1.32
N ASP A 99 -20.46 19.52 -0.80
CA ASP A 99 -19.95 18.27 -0.24
C ASP A 99 -19.71 17.23 -1.35
N TYR A 100 -18.59 17.36 -2.08
CA TYR A 100 -18.23 16.43 -3.16
C TYR A 100 -17.94 15.01 -2.68
N LEU A 101 -17.64 14.80 -1.40
CA LEU A 101 -17.56 13.46 -0.83
C LEU A 101 -18.93 12.79 -0.76
N ARG A 102 -19.97 13.57 -0.41
CA ARG A 102 -21.35 13.08 -0.30
C ARG A 102 -22.05 13.03 -1.67
N ASP A 103 -21.92 14.07 -2.46
CA ASP A 103 -22.73 14.29 -3.67
C ASP A 103 -22.02 13.82 -4.95
N GLY A 104 -20.72 13.55 -4.88
CA GLY A 104 -19.86 13.33 -6.04
C GLY A 104 -19.50 14.65 -6.74
N PHE A 105 -18.61 14.55 -7.72
CA PHE A 105 -18.19 15.66 -8.57
C PHE A 105 -18.01 15.19 -10.02
N TRP A 106 -18.53 16.00 -10.96
CA TRP A 106 -18.39 15.74 -12.41
C TRP A 106 -18.18 17.06 -13.15
N ALA A 107 -16.98 17.24 -13.72
CA ALA A 107 -16.69 18.35 -14.61
C ALA A 107 -17.37 18.10 -15.97
N MET A 108 -18.27 18.96 -16.36
CA MET A 108 -18.99 18.85 -17.63
C MET A 108 -18.19 19.39 -18.82
N ASN A 109 -17.10 20.09 -18.54
CA ASN A 109 -16.14 20.59 -19.52
C ASN A 109 -14.79 20.87 -18.82
N ARG A 110 -13.72 21.11 -19.61
CA ARG A 110 -12.36 21.28 -19.09
C ARG A 110 -12.19 22.47 -18.15
N SER A 111 -12.98 23.53 -18.30
CA SER A 111 -12.89 24.70 -17.42
C SER A 111 -13.41 24.45 -16.00
N GLN A 112 -14.14 23.34 -15.79
CA GLN A 112 -14.65 22.92 -14.50
C GLN A 112 -13.73 21.90 -13.82
N GLU A 113 -12.68 21.38 -14.50
CA GLU A 113 -11.73 20.45 -13.91
C GLU A 113 -10.92 21.15 -12.82
N LEU A 114 -10.85 20.52 -11.62
CA LEU A 114 -10.32 21.16 -10.42
C LEU A 114 -8.81 20.85 -10.26
N PRO A 115 -7.94 21.87 -10.19
CA PRO A 115 -6.51 21.68 -10.00
C PRO A 115 -6.19 21.15 -8.61
N ASN A 116 -5.17 20.28 -8.51
CA ASN A 116 -4.72 19.68 -7.24
C ASN A 116 -3.26 20.04 -6.95
N PRO A 117 -2.99 21.21 -6.35
CA PRO A 117 -1.63 21.58 -5.99
C PRO A 117 -0.95 20.54 -5.11
N GLY A 118 0.27 20.13 -5.49
CA GLY A 118 1.04 19.10 -4.79
C GLY A 118 0.76 17.66 -5.24
N LEU A 119 -0.27 17.40 -6.05
CA LEU A 119 -0.43 16.10 -6.70
C LEU A 119 0.54 15.98 -7.86
N THR A 120 1.25 14.86 -7.91
CA THR A 120 2.13 14.51 -9.03
C THR A 120 1.79 13.13 -9.58
N VAL A 121 2.04 12.95 -10.86
CA VAL A 121 2.04 11.62 -11.49
C VAL A 121 3.38 11.37 -12.16
N LYS A 122 3.88 10.11 -12.08
CA LYS A 122 5.20 9.74 -12.58
C LYS A 122 5.08 8.61 -13.58
N PHE A 123 5.52 8.85 -14.80
CA PHE A 123 5.67 7.80 -15.82
C PHE A 123 7.05 7.17 -15.72
N LEU A 124 7.13 5.86 -15.77
CA LEU A 124 8.42 5.15 -15.89
C LEU A 124 8.93 5.26 -17.32
N GLU A 125 9.96 6.06 -17.53
CA GLU A 125 10.65 6.14 -18.83
C GLU A 125 11.47 4.88 -19.09
N ARG A 126 12.31 4.49 -18.12
CA ARG A 126 13.11 3.26 -18.18
C ARG A 126 13.55 2.76 -16.81
N MET A 127 13.85 1.48 -16.76
CA MET A 127 14.52 0.84 -15.63
C MET A 127 15.63 -0.08 -16.16
N GLU A 128 16.72 -0.19 -15.40
CA GLU A 128 17.87 -1.02 -15.78
C GLU A 128 18.66 -1.51 -14.56
N ASP A 129 19.29 -2.67 -14.67
CA ASP A 129 20.23 -3.18 -13.68
C ASP A 129 21.53 -2.35 -13.72
N VAL A 130 21.84 -1.68 -12.62
CA VAL A 130 23.04 -0.87 -12.42
C VAL A 130 23.97 -1.42 -11.35
N THR A 131 23.78 -2.68 -10.96
CA THR A 131 24.54 -3.34 -9.87
C THR A 131 26.05 -3.19 -10.06
N ALA A 132 26.57 -3.46 -11.26
CA ALA A 132 27.99 -3.33 -11.54
C ALA A 132 28.50 -1.88 -11.39
N ALA A 133 27.68 -0.89 -11.75
CA ALA A 133 28.04 0.53 -11.63
C ALA A 133 28.00 0.99 -10.16
N VAL A 134 27.01 0.57 -9.40
CA VAL A 134 26.85 0.89 -7.96
C VAL A 134 27.97 0.24 -7.14
N LEU A 135 28.33 -1.01 -7.45
CA LEU A 135 29.39 -1.76 -6.74
C LEU A 135 30.79 -1.49 -7.27
N LYS A 136 30.96 -0.60 -8.26
CA LYS A 136 32.26 -0.28 -8.82
C LYS A 136 33.26 0.17 -7.76
N GLY A 137 34.38 -0.56 -7.65
CA GLY A 137 35.46 -0.28 -6.70
C GLY A 137 35.22 -0.81 -5.28
N VAL A 138 34.07 -1.40 -4.97
CA VAL A 138 33.81 -2.10 -3.70
C VAL A 138 34.64 -3.38 -3.65
N LYS A 139 35.40 -3.57 -2.57
CA LYS A 139 36.26 -4.75 -2.36
C LYS A 139 35.86 -5.49 -1.10
N PRO A 140 35.91 -6.84 -1.07
CA PRO A 140 35.53 -7.65 0.09
C PRO A 140 36.20 -7.24 1.40
N LYS A 141 37.47 -6.81 1.33
CA LYS A 141 38.29 -6.44 2.50
C LYS A 141 38.06 -5.02 3.02
N MET A 142 37.19 -4.22 2.40
CA MET A 142 36.83 -2.88 2.90
C MET A 142 35.97 -3.03 4.16
N SER A 143 36.11 -2.06 5.10
CA SER A 143 35.15 -1.95 6.20
C SER A 143 33.76 -1.61 5.66
N GLU A 144 32.71 -2.00 6.36
CA GLU A 144 31.31 -1.76 5.93
C GLU A 144 31.04 -0.26 5.71
N ASP A 145 31.57 0.62 6.57
CA ASP A 145 31.41 2.06 6.39
C ASP A 145 32.02 2.56 5.08
N LYS A 146 33.19 2.03 4.69
CA LYS A 146 33.83 2.40 3.41
C LYS A 146 33.05 1.84 2.22
N LYS A 147 32.54 0.61 2.32
CA LYS A 147 31.67 0.02 1.29
C LYS A 147 30.42 0.87 1.09
N ASN A 148 29.71 1.16 2.18
CA ASN A 148 28.47 1.94 2.16
C ASN A 148 28.70 3.37 1.65
N ALA A 149 29.78 4.02 2.05
CA ALA A 149 30.12 5.35 1.53
C ALA A 149 30.39 5.33 0.01
N LEU A 150 31.06 4.30 -0.49
CA LEU A 150 31.34 4.14 -1.92
C LEU A 150 30.07 3.82 -2.71
N ILE A 151 29.23 2.90 -2.21
CA ILE A 151 27.92 2.58 -2.79
C ILE A 151 27.06 3.85 -2.86
N LYS A 152 26.94 4.58 -1.77
CA LYS A 152 26.19 5.84 -1.72
C LYS A 152 26.69 6.86 -2.74
N LYS A 153 28.01 7.02 -2.86
CA LYS A 153 28.64 7.92 -3.84
C LYS A 153 28.34 7.49 -5.27
N ASN A 154 28.50 6.19 -5.61
CA ASN A 154 28.26 5.68 -6.93
C ASN A 154 26.77 5.80 -7.32
N THR A 155 25.87 5.50 -6.36
CA THR A 155 24.41 5.67 -6.50
C THR A 155 24.06 7.13 -6.79
N GLN A 156 24.60 8.08 -6.00
CA GLN A 156 24.31 9.49 -6.21
C GLN A 156 24.79 9.99 -7.57
N ASN A 157 25.97 9.58 -8.00
CA ASN A 157 26.49 9.93 -9.33
C ASN A 157 25.58 9.44 -10.47
N LEU A 158 24.96 8.25 -10.32
CA LEU A 158 24.00 7.73 -11.29
C LEU A 158 22.71 8.58 -11.29
N ILE A 159 22.18 8.89 -10.12
CA ILE A 159 20.99 9.73 -9.95
C ILE A 159 21.22 11.12 -10.57
N ASP A 160 22.33 11.77 -10.24
CA ASP A 160 22.65 13.13 -10.73
C ASP A 160 22.79 13.15 -12.26
N ARG A 161 23.36 12.11 -12.85
CA ARG A 161 23.54 11.99 -14.29
C ARG A 161 22.20 11.88 -15.05
N GLU A 162 21.24 11.17 -14.49
CA GLU A 162 19.98 10.84 -15.14
C GLU A 162 18.84 11.81 -14.78
N THR A 163 19.01 12.63 -13.74
CA THR A 163 18.03 13.65 -13.33
C THR A 163 18.20 14.89 -14.20
N ASP A 164 17.12 15.33 -14.85
CA ASP A 164 17.04 16.56 -15.63
C ASP A 164 15.74 17.29 -15.32
N SER A 165 15.82 18.22 -14.37
CA SER A 165 14.64 18.98 -13.91
C SER A 165 14.03 19.84 -15.02
N GLY A 166 14.82 20.27 -16.02
CA GLY A 166 14.34 21.03 -17.18
C GLY A 166 13.44 20.20 -18.09
N LYS A 167 13.61 18.87 -18.09
CA LYS A 167 12.76 17.93 -18.82
C LYS A 167 11.74 17.21 -17.92
N GLY A 168 11.68 17.55 -16.63
CA GLY A 168 10.84 16.87 -15.66
C GLY A 168 11.29 15.44 -15.33
N LEU A 169 12.57 15.10 -15.58
CA LEU A 169 13.12 13.78 -15.31
C LEU A 169 13.68 13.70 -13.89
N VAL A 170 13.30 12.64 -13.19
CA VAL A 170 13.79 12.30 -11.85
C VAL A 170 14.26 10.87 -11.85
N ALA A 171 15.48 10.64 -11.37
CA ALA A 171 16.06 9.31 -11.24
C ALA A 171 16.11 8.86 -9.79
N GLN A 172 15.99 7.56 -9.58
CA GLN A 172 16.25 6.88 -8.32
C GLN A 172 16.95 5.55 -8.55
N VAL A 173 17.76 5.11 -7.60
CA VAL A 173 18.39 3.79 -7.59
C VAL A 173 17.93 3.05 -6.34
N ASN A 174 17.29 1.91 -6.55
CA ASN A 174 16.74 1.10 -5.46
C ASN A 174 17.55 -0.19 -5.31
N PRO A 175 17.92 -0.57 -4.06
CA PRO A 175 18.41 -1.90 -3.77
C PRO A 175 17.27 -2.92 -3.87
N LEU A 176 17.53 -4.04 -4.49
CA LEU A 176 16.67 -5.22 -4.54
C LEU A 176 17.36 -6.37 -3.83
N TYR A 177 16.56 -7.31 -3.30
CA TYR A 177 17.09 -8.48 -2.60
C TYR A 177 18.10 -8.10 -1.50
N TYR A 178 17.73 -7.10 -0.69
CA TYR A 178 18.59 -6.59 0.39
C TYR A 178 19.97 -6.10 -0.08
N GLY A 179 20.02 -5.45 -1.25
CA GLY A 179 21.25 -4.88 -1.82
C GLY A 179 22.11 -5.87 -2.59
N ASN A 180 21.59 -7.04 -2.95
CA ASN A 180 22.25 -7.97 -3.86
C ASN A 180 22.18 -7.54 -5.32
N GLN A 181 21.17 -6.70 -5.65
CA GLN A 181 21.04 -6.04 -6.94
C GLN A 181 20.64 -4.59 -6.74
N TYR A 182 20.92 -3.75 -7.74
CA TYR A 182 20.56 -2.34 -7.76
C TYR A 182 19.95 -1.99 -9.10
N PHE A 183 18.77 -1.39 -9.07
CA PHE A 183 18.08 -0.97 -10.29
C PHE A 183 17.92 0.56 -10.31
N LEU A 184 18.25 1.16 -11.45
CA LEU A 184 17.96 2.55 -11.78
C LEU A 184 16.55 2.63 -12.35
N TYR A 185 15.80 3.62 -11.89
CA TYR A 185 14.50 4.00 -12.44
C TYR A 185 14.55 5.47 -12.82
N VAL A 186 14.15 5.79 -14.05
CA VAL A 186 14.02 7.17 -14.54
C VAL A 186 12.55 7.44 -14.77
N PHE A 187 12.02 8.50 -14.16
CA PHE A 187 10.62 8.89 -14.25
C PHE A 187 10.48 10.26 -14.87
N LYS A 188 9.42 10.45 -15.66
CA LYS A 188 8.92 11.75 -16.09
C LYS A 188 7.77 12.17 -15.18
N VAL A 189 7.87 13.37 -14.57
CA VAL A 189 6.99 13.82 -13.47
C VAL A 189 6.14 14.98 -13.93
N PHE A 190 4.80 14.80 -13.94
CA PHE A 190 3.82 15.87 -14.21
C PHE A 190 3.23 16.38 -12.91
N ARG A 191 2.97 17.69 -12.84
CA ARG A 191 2.52 18.40 -11.63
C ARG A 191 1.18 19.11 -11.79
N ASP A 192 0.65 19.27 -13.01
CA ASP A 192 -0.70 19.77 -13.25
C ASP A 192 -1.64 18.59 -13.50
N VAL A 193 -2.27 18.13 -12.42
CA VAL A 193 -3.22 17.00 -12.42
C VAL A 193 -4.54 17.49 -11.84
N ARG A 194 -5.61 17.43 -12.63
CA ARG A 194 -6.90 17.99 -12.27
C ARG A 194 -7.94 16.91 -12.04
N LEU A 195 -8.81 17.11 -11.05
CA LEU A 195 -9.96 16.25 -10.79
C LEU A 195 -11.03 16.49 -11.87
N VAL A 196 -11.42 15.43 -12.55
CA VAL A 196 -12.46 15.44 -13.60
C VAL A 196 -13.76 14.87 -13.08
N GLY A 197 -13.70 13.79 -12.30
CA GLY A 197 -14.88 13.17 -11.76
C GLY A 197 -14.62 12.21 -10.62
N ALA A 198 -15.59 12.13 -9.73
CA ALA A 198 -15.62 11.14 -8.67
C ALA A 198 -17.08 10.83 -8.31
N PRO A 199 -17.45 9.56 -8.14
CA PRO A 199 -18.77 9.23 -7.63
C PRO A 199 -18.90 9.68 -6.18
N PRO A 200 -20.13 9.82 -5.65
CA PRO A 200 -20.33 10.03 -4.22
C PRO A 200 -19.73 8.86 -3.42
N SER A 201 -19.32 9.12 -2.18
CA SER A 201 -18.74 8.08 -1.29
C SER A 201 -19.68 6.89 -1.06
N SER A 202 -20.99 7.10 -1.17
CA SER A 202 -21.99 6.04 -1.14
C SER A 202 -21.92 5.06 -2.33
N ILE A 203 -21.11 5.36 -3.35
CA ILE A 203 -20.72 4.46 -4.44
C ILE A 203 -19.24 4.15 -4.35
N GLY A 204 -18.38 5.18 -4.31
CA GLY A 204 -16.92 5.04 -4.31
C GLY A 204 -16.35 4.38 -3.05
N LYS A 205 -17.10 4.38 -1.97
CA LYS A 205 -16.77 3.73 -0.69
C LYS A 205 -17.95 2.92 -0.14
N PHE A 206 -18.80 2.34 -0.99
CA PHE A 206 -19.92 1.52 -0.56
C PHE A 206 -19.44 0.31 0.27
N GLY A 207 -20.10 0.04 1.38
CA GLY A 207 -19.67 -0.93 2.37
C GLY A 207 -18.66 -0.38 3.39
N GLY A 208 -18.14 0.81 3.18
CA GLY A 208 -17.27 1.54 4.12
C GLY A 208 -16.14 0.70 4.69
N GLU A 209 -15.94 0.82 6.01
CA GLU A 209 -14.97 -0.02 6.71
C GLU A 209 -15.54 -1.42 7.04
N THR A 210 -16.87 -1.60 6.99
CA THR A 210 -17.51 -2.88 7.25
C THR A 210 -17.08 -3.94 6.25
N ASP A 211 -17.08 -3.61 4.95
CA ASP A 211 -16.71 -4.53 3.87
C ASP A 211 -15.23 -4.42 3.46
N ASN A 212 -14.48 -3.46 4.00
CA ASN A 212 -13.06 -3.27 3.64
C ASN A 212 -12.24 -4.54 3.89
N TRP A 213 -11.42 -4.96 2.94
CA TRP A 213 -10.62 -6.20 2.94
C TRP A 213 -11.46 -7.50 2.96
N MET A 214 -12.75 -7.44 2.63
CA MET A 214 -13.65 -8.59 2.68
C MET A 214 -14.31 -8.85 1.33
N TRP A 215 -14.79 -10.08 1.15
CA TRP A 215 -15.64 -10.47 0.03
C TRP A 215 -16.95 -11.08 0.56
N PRO A 216 -18.12 -10.89 -0.09
CA PRO A 216 -18.32 -10.20 -1.38
C PRO A 216 -18.30 -8.67 -1.25
N ARG A 217 -17.62 -8.02 -2.20
CA ARG A 217 -17.46 -6.57 -2.28
C ARG A 217 -18.35 -5.97 -3.37
N HIS A 218 -18.87 -4.76 -3.16
CA HIS A 218 -19.79 -4.09 -4.10
C HIS A 218 -19.46 -2.59 -4.25
N THR A 219 -18.20 -2.25 -4.18
CA THR A 219 -17.71 -0.87 -4.18
C THR A 219 -17.37 -0.42 -5.59
N GLY A 220 -17.88 0.74 -6.02
CA GLY A 220 -17.48 1.43 -7.24
C GLY A 220 -16.28 2.35 -6.96
N ASP A 221 -15.13 1.77 -6.59
CA ASP A 221 -13.96 2.50 -6.11
C ASP A 221 -13.12 3.06 -7.27
N PHE A 222 -13.59 4.14 -7.89
CA PHE A 222 -12.88 4.84 -8.96
C PHE A 222 -12.96 6.35 -8.81
N SER A 223 -11.97 7.06 -9.35
CA SER A 223 -11.98 8.50 -9.59
C SER A 223 -11.22 8.83 -10.88
N ILE A 224 -11.53 9.97 -11.45
CA ILE A 224 -11.08 10.37 -12.78
C ILE A 224 -10.32 11.69 -12.64
N PHE A 225 -9.12 11.70 -13.18
CA PHE A 225 -8.27 12.89 -13.27
C PHE A 225 -7.85 13.14 -14.71
N ARG A 226 -7.23 14.28 -14.97
CA ARG A 226 -6.57 14.57 -16.23
C ARG A 226 -5.21 15.18 -15.98
N ILE A 227 -4.23 14.72 -16.76
CA ILE A 227 -2.88 15.26 -16.77
C ILE A 227 -2.83 16.40 -17.78
N TYR A 228 -2.23 17.51 -17.38
CA TYR A 228 -1.97 18.68 -18.21
C TYR A 228 -0.45 18.89 -18.37
N ALA A 229 -0.10 19.50 -19.50
CA ALA A 229 1.27 19.82 -19.89
C ALA A 229 1.31 21.25 -20.47
N ASP A 230 2.51 21.78 -20.69
CA ASP A 230 2.67 23.00 -21.49
C ASP A 230 2.26 22.76 -22.96
N ALA A 231 2.28 23.80 -23.78
CA ALA A 231 1.87 23.72 -25.18
C ALA A 231 2.77 22.78 -26.01
N GLU A 232 4.00 22.56 -25.57
CA GLU A 232 5.00 21.66 -26.17
C GLU A 232 4.91 20.22 -25.66
N GLY A 233 4.02 19.95 -24.69
CA GLY A 233 3.81 18.64 -24.08
C GLY A 233 4.79 18.29 -22.96
N ASN A 234 5.51 19.28 -22.42
CA ASN A 234 6.43 19.05 -21.32
C ASN A 234 5.71 19.18 -19.97
N PRO A 235 6.23 18.51 -18.91
CA PRO A 235 5.77 18.73 -17.55
C PRO A 235 5.85 20.19 -17.14
N ALA A 236 4.76 20.71 -16.59
CA ALA A 236 4.65 22.07 -16.11
C ALA A 236 3.92 22.14 -14.77
N ASP A 237 4.12 23.21 -14.02
CA ASP A 237 3.27 23.55 -12.89
C ASP A 237 1.90 24.02 -13.40
N TYR A 238 0.91 24.05 -12.52
CA TYR A 238 -0.42 24.51 -12.91
C TYR A 238 -0.39 25.88 -13.61
N SER A 239 -1.01 25.93 -14.77
CA SER A 239 -1.32 27.15 -15.50
C SER A 239 -2.67 27.00 -16.20
N PRO A 240 -3.48 28.08 -16.28
CA PRO A 240 -4.72 28.06 -17.09
C PRO A 240 -4.45 27.84 -18.58
N ASP A 241 -3.23 28.11 -19.04
CA ASP A 241 -2.81 27.97 -20.45
C ASP A 241 -2.33 26.54 -20.78
N ASN A 242 -2.16 25.67 -19.77
CA ASN A 242 -1.76 24.29 -20.00
C ASN A 242 -2.86 23.53 -20.76
N VAL A 243 -2.41 22.58 -21.60
CA VAL A 243 -3.24 21.75 -22.44
C VAL A 243 -3.26 20.29 -21.94
N PRO A 244 -4.28 19.50 -22.25
CA PRO A 244 -4.29 18.07 -21.93
C PRO A 244 -3.04 17.38 -22.48
N TYR A 245 -2.40 16.59 -21.63
CA TYR A 245 -1.22 15.80 -22.02
C TYR A 245 -1.59 14.73 -23.05
N LYS A 246 -0.78 14.60 -24.09
CA LYS A 246 -0.91 13.56 -25.11
C LYS A 246 0.06 12.42 -24.81
N PRO A 247 -0.40 11.31 -24.23
CA PRO A 247 0.47 10.20 -23.88
C PRO A 247 0.93 9.40 -25.12
N ARG A 248 2.03 8.66 -24.96
CA ARG A 248 2.49 7.71 -25.98
C ARG A 248 1.53 6.54 -26.18
N ARG A 249 0.77 6.19 -25.13
CA ARG A 249 -0.20 5.10 -25.10
C ARG A 249 -1.31 5.38 -24.10
N SER A 250 -2.49 4.88 -24.40
CA SER A 250 -3.62 4.74 -23.49
C SER A 250 -4.22 3.35 -23.62
N PHE A 251 -4.95 2.89 -22.60
CA PHE A 251 -5.62 1.59 -22.64
C PHE A 251 -6.94 1.68 -23.37
N GLU A 252 -7.22 0.67 -24.18
CA GLU A 252 -8.55 0.38 -24.68
C GLU A 252 -9.35 -0.27 -23.55
N ILE A 253 -10.58 0.20 -23.30
CA ILE A 253 -11.47 -0.37 -22.29
C ILE A 253 -12.29 -1.50 -22.94
N SER A 254 -12.21 -2.70 -22.36
CA SER A 254 -13.05 -3.83 -22.76
C SER A 254 -14.42 -3.74 -22.10
N LEU A 255 -15.49 -3.73 -22.89
CA LEU A 255 -16.86 -3.78 -22.41
C LEU A 255 -17.43 -5.21 -22.35
N GLN A 256 -16.61 -6.22 -22.61
CA GLN A 256 -17.05 -7.63 -22.59
C GLN A 256 -17.16 -8.20 -21.17
N GLY A 257 -16.62 -7.48 -20.17
CA GLY A 257 -16.53 -7.98 -18.79
C GLY A 257 -15.50 -9.08 -18.63
N VAL A 258 -15.61 -9.84 -17.54
CA VAL A 258 -14.74 -10.97 -17.19
C VAL A 258 -15.58 -12.18 -16.82
N GLN A 259 -15.02 -13.37 -17.01
CA GLN A 259 -15.59 -14.65 -16.63
C GLN A 259 -14.58 -15.44 -15.79
N GLU A 260 -15.07 -16.36 -14.96
CA GLU A 260 -14.21 -17.28 -14.21
C GLU A 260 -13.30 -18.07 -15.17
N GLY A 261 -12.01 -18.10 -14.87
CA GLY A 261 -10.97 -18.71 -15.70
C GLY A 261 -10.29 -17.76 -16.69
N ASP A 262 -10.78 -16.53 -16.88
CA ASP A 262 -10.13 -15.56 -17.75
C ASP A 262 -8.76 -15.17 -17.19
N PHE A 263 -7.75 -15.17 -18.08
CA PHE A 263 -6.42 -14.65 -17.75
C PHE A 263 -6.47 -13.15 -17.50
N THR A 264 -5.86 -12.73 -16.39
CA THR A 264 -5.68 -11.31 -16.06
C THR A 264 -4.26 -11.02 -15.58
N PHE A 265 -3.82 -9.79 -15.74
CA PHE A 265 -2.62 -9.29 -15.07
C PHE A 265 -2.83 -7.87 -14.55
N VAL A 266 -2.24 -7.63 -13.38
CA VAL A 266 -2.19 -6.31 -12.75
C VAL A 266 -0.83 -5.70 -13.04
N TYR A 267 -0.81 -4.50 -13.57
CA TYR A 267 0.41 -3.80 -13.94
C TYR A 267 0.48 -2.47 -13.20
N GLY A 268 1.17 -2.44 -12.05
CA GLY A 268 1.17 -1.28 -11.17
C GLY A 268 2.33 -1.23 -10.20
N CYS A 269 2.22 -0.35 -9.21
CA CYS A 269 3.31 -0.02 -8.28
C CYS A 269 3.00 -0.54 -6.86
N PRO A 270 3.21 -1.84 -6.56
CA PRO A 270 3.04 -2.36 -5.20
C PRO A 270 4.00 -1.67 -4.25
N GLY A 271 3.50 -1.31 -3.06
CA GLY A 271 4.21 -0.46 -2.12
C GLY A 271 5.33 -1.17 -1.37
N SER A 272 4.99 -2.19 -0.60
CA SER A 272 5.94 -2.90 0.25
C SER A 272 5.47 -4.32 0.57
N THR A 273 6.40 -5.27 0.49
CA THR A 273 6.25 -6.65 0.96
C THR A 273 7.45 -7.05 1.80
N GLN A 274 7.33 -8.16 2.54
CA GLN A 274 8.38 -8.75 3.36
C GLN A 274 8.37 -10.27 3.17
N GLU A 275 8.70 -10.72 1.96
CA GLU A 275 8.61 -12.12 1.55
C GLU A 275 9.65 -13.01 2.23
N TYR A 276 10.89 -12.54 2.24
CA TYR A 276 12.08 -13.35 2.61
C TYR A 276 12.53 -13.14 4.05
N VAL A 277 11.64 -12.67 4.93
CA VAL A 277 12.01 -12.37 6.32
C VAL A 277 12.08 -13.60 7.22
N HIS A 278 12.85 -13.46 8.28
CA HIS A 278 13.06 -14.45 9.34
C HIS A 278 11.79 -14.63 10.20
N SER A 279 11.63 -15.81 10.79
CA SER A 279 10.48 -16.15 11.65
C SER A 279 10.29 -15.20 12.83
N GLU A 280 11.35 -14.65 13.43
CA GLU A 280 11.26 -13.69 14.53
C GLU A 280 10.65 -12.34 14.08
N ALA A 281 10.82 -11.95 12.82
CA ALA A 281 10.13 -10.78 12.27
C ALA A 281 8.62 -11.01 12.21
N VAL A 282 8.21 -12.15 11.63
CA VAL A 282 6.79 -12.53 11.52
C VAL A 282 6.15 -12.69 12.88
N LYS A 283 6.86 -13.32 13.82
CA LYS A 283 6.41 -13.49 15.20
C LYS A 283 6.16 -12.14 15.89
N TYR A 284 7.09 -11.20 15.76
CA TYR A 284 6.92 -9.87 16.33
C TYR A 284 5.71 -9.14 15.74
N ILE A 285 5.52 -9.22 14.41
CA ILE A 285 4.36 -8.62 13.74
C ILE A 285 3.06 -9.21 14.27
N SER A 286 2.93 -10.54 14.27
CA SER A 286 1.66 -11.22 14.60
C SER A 286 1.32 -11.26 16.09
N GLU A 287 2.32 -11.23 16.98
CA GLU A 287 2.12 -11.41 18.43
C GLU A 287 2.22 -10.10 19.21
N VAL A 288 2.87 -9.06 18.68
CA VAL A 288 3.14 -7.80 19.40
C VAL A 288 2.65 -6.60 18.60
N SER A 289 3.25 -6.34 17.43
CA SER A 289 3.06 -5.10 16.68
C SER A 289 1.62 -4.90 16.24
N ASP A 290 1.02 -5.87 15.54
CA ASP A 290 -0.34 -5.73 15.02
C ASP A 290 -1.40 -5.70 16.14
N PRO A 291 -1.40 -6.60 17.14
CA PRO A 291 -2.35 -6.51 18.26
C PRO A 291 -2.32 -5.16 18.99
N GLU A 292 -1.15 -4.61 19.26
CA GLU A 292 -1.01 -3.33 19.96
C GLU A 292 -1.48 -2.16 19.11
N LYS A 293 -1.09 -2.11 17.84
CA LYS A 293 -1.55 -1.06 16.89
C LYS A 293 -3.05 -1.12 16.63
N ILE A 294 -3.63 -2.32 16.53
CA ILE A 294 -5.08 -2.51 16.40
C ILE A 294 -5.80 -1.90 17.61
N ALA A 295 -5.34 -2.18 18.84
CA ALA A 295 -5.94 -1.64 20.04
C ALA A 295 -5.87 -0.10 20.10
N LEU A 296 -4.70 0.49 19.80
CA LEU A 296 -4.49 1.93 19.79
C LEU A 296 -5.36 2.63 18.74
N ARG A 297 -5.42 2.08 17.53
CA ARG A 297 -6.24 2.66 16.46
C ARG A 297 -7.72 2.48 16.69
N THR A 298 -8.16 1.38 17.32
CA THR A 298 -9.55 1.21 17.74
C THR A 298 -9.99 2.37 18.64
N THR A 299 -9.17 2.74 19.61
CA THR A 299 -9.46 3.88 20.50
C THR A 299 -9.56 5.18 19.70
N ARG A 300 -8.59 5.47 18.81
CA ARG A 300 -8.59 6.69 18.00
C ARG A 300 -9.77 6.76 17.04
N LEU A 301 -10.11 5.66 16.38
CA LEU A 301 -11.24 5.58 15.45
C LEU A 301 -12.57 5.82 16.18
N ASN A 302 -12.75 5.27 17.38
CA ASN A 302 -13.95 5.50 18.17
C ASN A 302 -14.09 6.98 18.58
N ILE A 303 -12.99 7.64 18.97
CA ILE A 303 -12.97 9.07 19.26
C ILE A 303 -13.37 9.89 18.02
N MET A 304 -12.70 9.68 16.89
CA MET A 304 -13.00 10.40 15.65
C MET A 304 -14.45 10.17 15.22
N LYS A 305 -14.92 8.92 15.20
CA LYS A 305 -16.28 8.58 14.76
C LYS A 305 -17.35 9.26 15.61
N LYS A 306 -17.18 9.30 16.92
CA LYS A 306 -18.11 9.97 17.86
C LYS A 306 -18.43 11.41 17.39
N TYR A 307 -17.42 12.19 17.08
CA TYR A 307 -17.59 13.59 16.67
C TYR A 307 -17.99 13.76 15.20
N MET A 308 -17.54 12.88 14.34
CA MET A 308 -17.93 12.85 12.92
C MET A 308 -19.43 12.56 12.76
N ASP A 309 -19.99 11.68 13.60
CA ASP A 309 -21.43 11.36 13.59
C ASP A 309 -22.29 12.53 14.10
N MET A 310 -21.73 13.43 14.92
CA MET A 310 -22.44 14.58 15.49
C MET A 310 -22.42 15.82 14.58
N SER A 311 -21.45 15.93 13.65
CA SER A 311 -21.24 17.14 12.86
C SER A 311 -20.77 16.85 11.43
N GLN A 312 -21.52 17.35 10.43
CA GLN A 312 -21.12 17.27 9.04
C GLN A 312 -19.78 17.97 8.77
N ALA A 313 -19.53 19.13 9.41
CA ALA A 313 -18.27 19.85 9.26
C ALA A 313 -17.10 19.01 9.76
N VAL A 314 -17.21 18.40 10.96
CA VAL A 314 -16.18 17.53 11.51
C VAL A 314 -16.01 16.26 10.67
N ARG A 315 -17.10 15.70 10.14
CA ARG A 315 -17.04 14.57 9.21
C ARG A 315 -16.19 14.90 7.99
N ILE A 316 -16.40 16.05 7.36
CA ILE A 316 -15.60 16.50 6.21
C ILE A 316 -14.14 16.67 6.62
N GLN A 317 -13.86 17.36 7.73
CA GLN A 317 -12.50 17.62 8.24
C GLN A 317 -11.70 16.33 8.49
N TYR A 318 -12.35 15.30 9.05
CA TYR A 318 -11.67 14.08 9.50
C TYR A 318 -11.82 12.88 8.56
N SER A 319 -12.60 12.97 7.49
CA SER A 319 -12.86 11.85 6.58
C SER A 319 -11.58 11.17 6.06
N SER A 320 -10.61 11.94 5.59
CA SER A 320 -9.34 11.39 5.07
C SER A 320 -8.46 10.80 6.18
N LYS A 321 -8.39 11.47 7.35
CA LYS A 321 -7.65 10.97 8.51
C LYS A 321 -8.25 9.66 9.01
N TYR A 322 -9.59 9.63 9.16
CA TYR A 322 -10.32 8.43 9.57
C TYR A 322 -10.07 7.26 8.60
N ALA A 323 -10.26 7.50 7.31
CA ALA A 323 -10.05 6.48 6.28
C ALA A 323 -8.61 5.91 6.30
N SER A 324 -7.60 6.77 6.45
CA SER A 324 -6.19 6.34 6.53
C SER A 324 -5.91 5.49 7.77
N VAL A 325 -6.44 5.88 8.93
CA VAL A 325 -6.27 5.11 10.19
C VAL A 325 -7.00 3.78 10.11
N ALA A 326 -8.24 3.78 9.60
CA ALA A 326 -9.10 2.61 9.51
C ALA A 326 -8.58 1.56 8.52
N ASN A 327 -8.05 1.98 7.38
CA ASN A 327 -7.55 1.06 6.35
C ASN A 327 -6.42 0.16 6.88
N ALA A 328 -5.41 0.74 7.52
CA ALA A 328 -4.32 -0.04 8.11
C ALA A 328 -4.79 -0.85 9.35
N TRP A 329 -5.68 -0.29 10.18
CA TRP A 329 -6.29 -1.00 11.30
C TRP A 329 -7.00 -2.28 10.86
N LYS A 330 -7.77 -2.21 9.77
CA LYS A 330 -8.49 -3.36 9.22
C LYS A 330 -7.53 -4.36 8.54
N LYS A 331 -6.50 -3.86 7.83
CA LYS A 331 -5.45 -4.68 7.23
C LYS A 331 -4.78 -5.56 8.29
N TRP A 332 -4.30 -4.99 9.38
CA TRP A 332 -3.60 -5.73 10.44
C TRP A 332 -4.45 -6.81 11.10
N GLN A 333 -5.78 -6.60 11.22
CA GLN A 333 -6.69 -7.65 11.68
C GLN A 333 -6.70 -8.87 10.75
N GLY A 334 -6.66 -8.63 9.43
CA GLY A 334 -6.56 -9.70 8.44
C GLY A 334 -5.19 -10.38 8.45
N GLU A 335 -4.12 -9.59 8.54
CA GLU A 335 -2.74 -10.06 8.61
C GLU A 335 -2.50 -10.96 9.82
N GLU A 336 -2.90 -10.52 11.02
CA GLU A 336 -2.82 -11.33 12.25
C GLU A 336 -3.57 -12.67 12.10
N LYS A 337 -4.81 -12.62 11.60
CA LYS A 337 -5.61 -13.82 11.32
C LYS A 337 -4.92 -14.76 10.33
N GLY A 338 -4.38 -14.21 9.24
CA GLY A 338 -3.72 -14.96 8.19
C GLY A 338 -2.47 -15.66 8.69
N LEU A 339 -1.57 -14.92 9.30
CA LEU A 339 -0.31 -15.43 9.84
C LEU A 339 -0.53 -16.57 10.84
N ARG A 340 -1.57 -16.46 11.69
CA ARG A 340 -1.95 -17.52 12.64
C ARG A 340 -2.56 -18.74 11.94
N LYS A 341 -3.50 -18.55 11.01
CA LYS A 341 -4.19 -19.64 10.30
C LYS A 341 -3.22 -20.47 9.49
N MET A 342 -2.29 -19.83 8.80
CA MET A 342 -1.26 -20.49 7.99
C MET A 342 -0.07 -21.02 8.81
N LYS A 343 -0.03 -20.73 10.12
CA LYS A 343 1.10 -21.10 10.99
C LYS A 343 2.44 -20.60 10.42
N THR A 344 2.46 -19.40 9.86
CA THR A 344 3.57 -18.85 9.10
C THR A 344 4.88 -18.84 9.89
N VAL A 345 4.83 -18.54 11.20
CA VAL A 345 6.01 -18.61 12.07
C VAL A 345 6.61 -20.02 12.08
N ALA A 346 5.78 -21.05 12.28
CA ALA A 346 6.24 -22.43 12.32
C ALA A 346 6.78 -22.91 10.96
N SER A 347 6.15 -22.49 9.86
CA SER A 347 6.62 -22.79 8.51
C SER A 347 7.98 -22.18 8.24
N LYS A 348 8.19 -20.89 8.60
CA LYS A 348 9.50 -20.22 8.45
C LYS A 348 10.56 -20.85 9.35
N GLN A 349 10.23 -21.22 10.57
CA GLN A 349 11.18 -21.94 11.47
C GLN A 349 11.60 -23.30 10.89
N ALA A 350 10.68 -24.01 10.25
CA ALA A 350 11.02 -25.28 9.57
C ALA A 350 11.96 -25.04 8.37
N TYR A 351 11.70 -23.99 7.58
CA TYR A 351 12.57 -23.56 6.48
C TYR A 351 13.97 -23.15 7.00
N GLU A 352 14.04 -22.33 8.03
CA GLU A 352 15.29 -21.89 8.66
C GLU A 352 16.13 -23.05 9.18
N LYS A 353 15.48 -24.04 9.79
CA LYS A 353 16.16 -25.26 10.23
C LYS A 353 16.78 -26.03 9.05
N ALA A 354 16.03 -26.24 7.98
CA ALA A 354 16.54 -26.91 6.78
C ALA A 354 17.66 -26.11 6.11
N PHE A 355 17.53 -24.78 6.08
CA PHE A 355 18.57 -23.89 5.59
C PHE A 355 19.87 -24.01 6.42
N GLU A 356 19.81 -23.98 7.75
CA GLU A 356 20.99 -24.10 8.62
C GLU A 356 21.67 -25.48 8.50
N GLU A 357 20.90 -26.56 8.34
CA GLU A 357 21.45 -27.90 8.07
C GLU A 357 22.23 -27.91 6.74
N TRP A 358 21.74 -27.25 5.70
CA TRP A 358 22.42 -27.09 4.41
C TRP A 358 23.61 -26.14 4.50
N ALA A 359 23.52 -25.07 5.31
CA ALA A 359 24.49 -23.99 5.38
C ALA A 359 25.78 -24.39 6.14
N GLN A 360 25.81 -25.54 6.84
CA GLN A 360 26.95 -25.99 7.62
C GLN A 360 28.25 -26.06 6.78
N GLY A 361 29.31 -25.41 7.27
CA GLY A 361 30.60 -25.31 6.58
C GLY A 361 30.62 -24.33 5.39
N THR A 362 29.55 -23.62 5.15
CA THR A 362 29.47 -22.55 4.11
C THR A 362 29.66 -21.16 4.72
N ALA A 363 29.67 -20.13 3.86
CA ALA A 363 29.68 -18.72 4.29
C ALA A 363 28.35 -18.29 4.97
N TYR A 364 27.34 -19.13 4.95
CA TYR A 364 25.98 -18.83 5.44
C TYR A 364 25.66 -19.47 6.79
N GLU A 365 26.61 -20.25 7.36
CA GLU A 365 26.44 -20.89 8.68
C GLU A 365 26.19 -19.87 9.78
N GLY A 366 25.19 -20.12 10.64
CA GLY A 366 24.83 -19.29 11.80
C GLY A 366 24.10 -17.98 11.48
N ILE A 367 23.66 -17.76 10.24
CA ILE A 367 22.99 -16.52 9.85
C ILE A 367 21.61 -16.40 10.51
N THR A 368 20.85 -17.49 10.62
CA THR A 368 19.51 -17.45 11.24
C THR A 368 19.60 -17.19 12.74
N GLU A 369 20.60 -17.76 13.44
CA GLU A 369 20.86 -17.45 14.85
C GLU A 369 21.26 -15.96 15.03
N ARG A 370 22.09 -15.44 14.13
CA ARG A 370 22.45 -14.01 14.13
C ARG A 370 21.23 -13.10 13.97
N LEU A 371 20.30 -13.44 13.06
CA LEU A 371 19.05 -12.71 12.88
C LEU A 371 18.19 -12.77 14.15
N SER A 372 18.03 -13.95 14.76
CA SER A 372 17.30 -14.11 16.02
C SER A 372 17.83 -13.19 17.12
N ASN A 373 19.16 -13.15 17.30
CA ASN A 373 19.80 -12.29 18.29
C ASN A 373 19.61 -10.79 18.01
N LEU A 374 19.67 -10.39 16.74
CA LEU A 374 19.42 -9.00 16.33
C LEU A 374 17.97 -8.59 16.56
N TYR A 375 17.00 -9.46 16.27
CA TYR A 375 15.58 -9.19 16.57
C TYR A 375 15.33 -9.13 18.07
N ALA A 376 15.93 -10.01 18.87
CA ALA A 376 15.83 -9.94 20.33
C ALA A 376 16.33 -8.60 20.89
N ALA A 377 17.41 -8.06 20.34
CA ALA A 377 17.93 -6.75 20.72
C ALA A 377 17.07 -5.58 20.21
N ARG A 378 16.50 -5.71 19.01
CA ARG A 378 15.71 -4.66 18.35
C ARG A 378 14.30 -4.50 18.96
N ASN A 379 13.62 -5.60 19.22
CA ASN A 379 12.17 -5.59 19.49
C ASN A 379 11.75 -4.68 20.65
N PRO A 380 12.48 -4.58 21.79
CA PRO A 380 12.08 -3.68 22.87
C PRO A 380 12.11 -2.20 22.45
N VAL A 381 13.18 -1.74 21.81
CA VAL A 381 13.29 -0.34 21.36
C VAL A 381 12.40 -0.07 20.15
N PHE A 382 12.16 -1.05 19.30
CA PHE A 382 11.26 -0.92 18.15
C PHE A 382 9.79 -0.83 18.61
N ARG A 383 9.41 -1.56 19.64
CA ARG A 383 8.10 -1.40 20.29
C ARG A 383 7.91 0.02 20.82
N ALA A 384 8.94 0.59 21.46
CA ALA A 384 8.89 2.00 21.88
C ALA A 384 8.74 2.94 20.67
N TYR A 385 9.47 2.71 19.57
CA TYR A 385 9.34 3.45 18.32
C TYR A 385 7.90 3.41 17.77
N GLU A 386 7.27 2.25 17.73
CA GLU A 386 5.88 2.10 17.27
C GLU A 386 4.89 2.82 18.20
N TYR A 387 5.07 2.71 19.52
CA TYR A 387 4.21 3.44 20.48
C TYR A 387 4.32 4.96 20.30
N TYR A 388 5.50 5.52 20.12
CA TYR A 388 5.63 6.95 19.83
C TYR A 388 4.81 7.33 18.60
N ASN A 389 4.91 6.57 17.53
CA ASN A 389 4.22 6.87 16.26
C ASN A 389 2.70 6.68 16.34
N GLU A 390 2.21 5.71 17.10
CA GLU A 390 0.77 5.42 17.20
C GLU A 390 0.07 6.17 18.33
N THR A 391 0.82 6.84 19.24
CA THR A 391 0.28 7.54 20.39
C THR A 391 0.65 9.03 20.37
N VAL A 392 1.68 9.44 21.10
CA VAL A 392 1.99 10.87 21.35
C VAL A 392 2.26 11.69 20.09
N ARG A 393 2.78 11.09 19.03
CA ARG A 393 2.99 11.75 17.74
C ARG A 393 1.71 11.94 16.91
N THR A 394 0.60 11.34 17.33
CA THR A 394 -0.71 11.51 16.69
C THR A 394 -1.52 12.65 17.30
N ILE A 395 -1.07 13.23 18.41
CA ILE A 395 -1.73 14.34 19.11
C ILE A 395 -1.45 15.65 18.34
N GLU A 396 -2.53 16.25 17.82
CA GLU A 396 -2.43 17.42 16.95
C GLU A 396 -1.98 18.68 17.72
N LYS A 397 -2.44 18.86 18.96
CA LYS A 397 -2.01 19.95 19.87
C LYS A 397 -0.49 19.99 20.03
N LEU A 398 0.15 18.85 20.25
CA LEU A 398 1.61 18.78 20.40
C LEU A 398 2.32 19.13 19.08
N ARG A 399 1.78 18.67 17.95
CA ARG A 399 2.29 19.01 16.62
C ARG A 399 2.17 20.50 16.33
N ILE A 400 1.02 21.11 16.62
CA ILE A 400 0.77 22.54 16.43
C ILE A 400 1.68 23.37 17.31
N ALA A 401 1.77 23.06 18.62
CA ALA A 401 2.60 23.76 19.58
C ALA A 401 4.11 23.73 19.21
N SER A 402 4.58 22.68 18.55
CA SER A 402 5.96 22.58 18.06
C SER A 402 6.26 23.44 16.83
N GLY A 403 5.25 24.11 16.26
CA GLY A 403 5.39 24.92 15.04
C GLY A 403 5.51 24.11 13.75
N ARG A 404 5.24 22.81 13.76
CA ARG A 404 5.22 21.98 12.56
C ARG A 404 4.02 22.33 11.68
N PRO A 405 4.16 22.31 10.32
CA PRO A 405 3.07 22.63 9.42
C PRO A 405 1.82 21.80 9.72
N PHE A 406 0.69 22.50 9.87
CA PHE A 406 -0.62 21.90 10.12
C PHE A 406 -1.71 22.76 9.45
N ASP A 407 -2.65 22.12 8.75
CA ASP A 407 -3.79 22.85 8.19
C ASP A 407 -4.91 22.92 9.24
N MET A 408 -5.14 24.11 9.77
CA MET A 408 -6.16 24.34 10.80
C MET A 408 -7.59 24.09 10.32
N LYS A 409 -7.81 23.99 9.00
CA LYS A 409 -9.12 23.58 8.46
C LYS A 409 -9.45 22.13 8.80
N ASP A 410 -8.43 21.31 9.01
CA ASP A 410 -8.54 19.89 9.35
C ASP A 410 -8.41 19.63 10.85
N TYR A 411 -8.67 20.64 11.73
CA TYR A 411 -8.54 20.54 13.18
C TYR A 411 -9.88 20.56 13.89
N CYS A 412 -10.06 19.63 14.82
CA CYS A 412 -11.15 19.60 15.79
C CYS A 412 -10.61 19.41 17.19
N GLU A 413 -10.71 20.45 18.04
CA GLU A 413 -10.15 20.45 19.40
C GLU A 413 -10.76 19.34 20.27
N ASP A 414 -12.04 19.06 20.16
CA ASP A 414 -12.70 18.04 20.97
C ASP A 414 -12.14 16.64 20.70
N ILE A 415 -11.87 16.31 19.41
CA ILE A 415 -11.22 15.04 19.03
C ILE A 415 -9.80 15.00 19.58
N ASP A 416 -9.06 16.10 19.45
CA ASP A 416 -7.66 16.13 19.86
C ASP A 416 -7.50 16.07 21.38
N ARG A 417 -8.41 16.69 22.15
CA ARG A 417 -8.44 16.61 23.61
C ARG A 417 -8.67 15.17 24.11
N GLU A 418 -9.64 14.46 23.54
CA GLU A 418 -9.87 13.05 23.90
C GLU A 418 -8.70 12.16 23.44
N THR A 419 -8.16 12.41 22.24
CA THR A 419 -7.00 11.69 21.73
C THR A 419 -5.77 11.92 22.62
N PHE A 420 -5.52 13.16 23.07
CA PHE A 420 -4.43 13.47 23.97
C PHE A 420 -4.46 12.60 25.22
N ALA A 421 -5.58 12.62 25.95
CA ALA A 421 -5.71 11.85 27.19
C ALA A 421 -5.56 10.34 26.96
N ALA A 422 -6.28 9.79 25.96
CA ALA A 422 -6.25 8.36 25.68
C ALA A 422 -4.89 7.87 25.20
N MET A 423 -4.20 8.64 24.35
CA MET A 423 -2.92 8.23 23.77
C MET A 423 -1.74 8.44 24.73
N THR A 424 -1.75 9.49 25.55
CA THR A 424 -0.75 9.64 26.62
C THR A 424 -0.89 8.59 27.71
N GLU A 425 -2.12 8.22 28.07
CA GLU A 425 -2.37 7.12 29.01
C GLU A 425 -1.87 5.76 28.45
N ALA A 426 -2.16 5.47 27.20
CA ALA A 426 -1.69 4.24 26.55
C ALA A 426 -0.15 4.21 26.46
N PHE A 427 0.47 5.33 26.11
CA PHE A 427 1.92 5.51 26.05
C PHE A 427 2.57 5.28 27.42
N ASP A 428 2.03 5.90 28.45
CA ASP A 428 2.59 5.80 29.81
C ASP A 428 2.50 4.39 30.37
N ARG A 429 1.35 3.73 30.17
CA ARG A 429 1.12 2.38 30.69
C ARG A 429 1.96 1.31 29.98
N ALA A 430 2.22 1.46 28.67
CA ALA A 430 2.79 0.40 27.86
C ALA A 430 4.32 0.40 27.83
N LEU A 431 4.96 1.55 27.99
CA LEU A 431 6.41 1.68 27.89
C LEU A 431 7.08 1.79 29.25
N ASP A 432 8.27 1.22 29.37
CA ASP A 432 9.14 1.43 30.51
C ASP A 432 9.60 2.91 30.57
N ASP A 433 9.84 3.43 31.77
CA ASP A 433 10.24 4.81 31.99
C ASP A 433 11.58 5.18 31.28
N GLY A 434 12.44 4.19 30.99
CA GLY A 434 13.65 4.37 30.19
C GLY A 434 13.44 4.83 28.75
N TYR A 435 12.23 4.66 28.21
CA TYR A 435 11.81 5.14 26.87
C TYR A 435 10.98 6.42 26.92
N LYS A 436 10.85 7.06 28.09
CA LYS A 436 10.08 8.29 28.30
C LYS A 436 11.01 9.43 28.67
N PRO A 437 10.78 10.66 28.18
CA PRO A 437 11.59 11.80 28.62
C PRO A 437 11.27 12.16 30.08
N GLU A 438 12.29 12.58 30.80
CA GLU A 438 12.16 12.96 32.21
C GLU A 438 11.10 14.05 32.42
N PHE A 439 11.02 15.02 31.52
CA PHE A 439 10.00 16.08 31.59
C PHE A 439 8.57 15.52 31.55
N PHE A 440 8.30 14.50 30.71
CA PHE A 440 6.99 13.83 30.70
C PHE A 440 6.70 13.15 32.04
N LEU A 441 7.69 12.45 32.61
CA LEU A 441 7.54 11.78 33.91
C LEU A 441 7.25 12.79 35.05
N GLN A 442 7.96 13.94 35.05
CA GLN A 442 7.70 15.04 36.00
C GLN A 442 6.27 15.62 35.83
N MET A 443 5.80 15.78 34.59
CA MET A 443 4.45 16.28 34.34
C MET A 443 3.38 15.25 34.71
N ARG A 444 3.62 13.97 34.47
CA ARG A 444 2.78 12.87 34.96
C ARG A 444 2.60 12.93 36.49
N GLU A 445 3.68 13.08 37.23
CA GLU A 445 3.65 13.19 38.69
C GLU A 445 2.95 14.48 39.16
N LYS A 446 3.27 15.60 38.53
CA LYS A 446 2.71 16.93 38.88
C LYS A 446 1.20 17.00 38.73
N TYR A 447 0.66 16.45 37.64
CA TYR A 447 -0.77 16.54 37.33
C TYR A 447 -1.58 15.33 37.81
N GLY A 448 -0.96 14.20 38.08
CA GLY A 448 -1.57 13.01 38.66
C GLY A 448 -2.51 12.21 37.75
N SER A 449 -2.94 12.79 36.62
CA SER A 449 -3.69 12.09 35.55
C SER A 449 -3.42 12.69 34.19
N MET A 450 -3.67 11.90 33.14
CA MET A 450 -3.46 12.38 31.76
C MET A 450 -4.55 13.37 31.31
N GLU A 451 -5.75 13.30 31.91
CA GLU A 451 -6.80 14.30 31.69
C GLU A 451 -6.39 15.67 32.27
N ALA A 452 -5.83 15.71 33.48
CA ALA A 452 -5.34 16.95 34.06
C ALA A 452 -4.15 17.52 33.31
N LEU A 453 -3.23 16.67 32.84
CA LEU A 453 -2.12 17.06 31.98
C LEU A 453 -2.61 17.62 30.63
N ARG A 454 -3.61 16.96 29.99
CA ARG A 454 -4.29 17.47 28.80
C ARG A 454 -4.84 18.87 29.03
N ASP A 455 -5.65 19.06 30.08
CA ASP A 455 -6.30 20.35 30.35
C ASP A 455 -5.28 21.45 30.53
N ALA A 456 -4.17 21.17 31.23
CA ALA A 456 -3.05 22.10 31.38
C ALA A 456 -2.36 22.41 30.04
N ALA A 457 -2.09 21.39 29.21
CA ALA A 457 -1.44 21.56 27.90
C ALA A 457 -2.32 22.30 26.87
N PHE A 458 -3.64 22.19 26.98
CA PHE A 458 -4.56 22.93 26.13
C PHE A 458 -4.77 24.39 26.60
N ALA A 459 -4.56 24.65 27.89
CA ALA A 459 -4.61 26.00 28.45
C ALA A 459 -3.29 26.77 28.34
N ASP A 460 -2.17 26.09 28.14
CA ASP A 460 -0.82 26.65 28.11
C ASP A 460 -0.01 26.10 26.93
N ASP A 461 0.15 26.92 25.88
CA ASP A 461 0.91 26.56 24.67
C ASP A 461 2.40 26.32 24.94
N GLU A 462 2.99 27.00 25.94
CA GLU A 462 4.38 26.77 26.32
C GLU A 462 4.57 25.40 26.97
N LEU A 463 3.63 24.96 27.79
CA LEU A 463 3.63 23.61 28.34
C LEU A 463 3.46 22.55 27.22
N ALA A 464 2.52 22.77 26.31
CA ALA A 464 2.31 21.86 25.17
C ALA A 464 3.56 21.77 24.30
N LYS A 465 4.24 22.91 24.05
CA LYS A 465 5.49 22.96 23.32
C LYS A 465 6.61 22.23 24.07
N ALA A 466 6.77 22.45 25.35
CA ALA A 466 7.80 21.79 26.16
C ALA A 466 7.61 20.26 26.20
N LEU A 467 6.35 19.79 26.28
CA LEU A 467 6.02 18.36 26.17
C LEU A 467 6.39 17.81 24.79
N SER A 468 6.01 18.52 23.72
CA SER A 468 6.34 18.11 22.36
C SER A 468 7.85 18.02 22.16
N ASP A 469 8.60 19.05 22.57
CA ASP A 469 10.06 19.12 22.43
C ASP A 469 10.75 18.00 23.21
N ALA A 470 10.26 17.69 24.41
CA ALA A 470 10.79 16.60 25.23
C ALA A 470 10.54 15.22 24.61
N LEU A 471 9.30 14.97 24.15
CA LEU A 471 8.92 13.73 23.48
C LEU A 471 9.68 13.54 22.17
N ASP A 472 9.76 14.58 21.33
CA ASP A 472 10.54 14.55 20.09
C ASP A 472 12.04 14.39 20.38
N GLY A 473 12.56 15.01 21.43
CA GLY A 473 13.93 14.83 21.88
C GLY A 473 14.27 13.38 22.23
N CYS A 474 13.42 12.73 23.00
CA CYS A 474 13.58 11.31 23.32
C CYS A 474 13.45 10.43 22.06
N TYR A 475 12.44 10.68 21.23
CA TYR A 475 12.22 9.93 20.00
C TYR A 475 13.40 10.02 19.02
N TYR A 476 13.81 11.25 18.65
CA TYR A 476 14.85 11.44 17.62
C TYR A 476 16.29 11.24 18.13
N LYS A 477 16.57 11.46 19.42
CA LYS A 477 17.94 11.36 19.95
C LYS A 477 18.25 10.03 20.63
N LEU A 478 17.24 9.31 21.14
CA LEU A 478 17.42 8.05 21.85
C LEU A 478 16.88 6.86 21.06
N ILE A 479 15.62 6.90 20.60
CA ILE A 479 14.93 5.74 20.04
C ILE A 479 15.29 5.52 18.58
N VAL A 480 15.11 6.52 17.72
CA VAL A 480 15.38 6.43 16.27
C VAL A 480 16.79 5.96 15.97
N PRO A 481 17.87 6.51 16.58
CA PRO A 481 19.22 6.07 16.27
C PRO A 481 19.49 4.59 16.64
N GLN A 482 18.90 4.12 17.74
CA GLN A 482 19.04 2.70 18.12
C GLN A 482 18.32 1.78 17.14
N VAL A 483 17.06 2.15 16.76
CA VAL A 483 16.29 1.41 15.76
C VAL A 483 17.02 1.38 14.42
N GLU A 484 17.53 2.52 13.95
CA GLU A 484 18.28 2.61 12.68
C GLU A 484 19.55 1.75 12.71
N SER A 485 20.30 1.78 13.80
CA SER A 485 21.51 0.96 13.96
C SER A 485 21.20 -0.54 13.91
N LEU A 486 20.16 -0.99 14.63
CA LEU A 486 19.76 -2.40 14.65
C LEU A 486 19.13 -2.82 13.33
N ASN A 487 18.28 -1.99 12.72
CA ASN A 487 17.72 -2.26 11.39
C ASN A 487 18.81 -2.36 10.32
N LYS A 488 19.86 -1.52 10.41
CA LYS A 488 21.01 -1.62 9.52
C LYS A 488 21.73 -2.97 9.68
N ALA A 489 21.99 -3.40 10.91
CA ALA A 489 22.63 -4.70 11.18
C ALA A 489 21.76 -5.87 10.70
N ILE A 490 20.44 -5.78 10.86
CA ILE A 490 19.48 -6.75 10.35
C ILE A 490 19.52 -6.77 8.80
N THR A 491 19.48 -5.61 8.14
CA THR A 491 19.52 -5.51 6.67
C THR A 491 20.84 -6.05 6.12
N ASP A 492 21.97 -5.71 6.74
CA ASP A 492 23.29 -6.25 6.37
C ASP A 492 23.34 -7.79 6.52
N THR A 493 22.63 -8.34 7.51
CA THR A 493 22.53 -9.80 7.70
C THR A 493 21.57 -10.42 6.68
N TYR A 494 20.45 -9.75 6.34
CA TYR A 494 19.55 -10.20 5.27
C TYR A 494 20.22 -10.19 3.90
N HIS A 495 21.17 -9.30 3.64
CA HIS A 495 21.97 -9.34 2.42
C HIS A 495 22.61 -10.73 2.20
N LEU A 496 23.24 -11.28 3.25
CA LEU A 496 23.84 -12.61 3.21
C LEU A 496 22.78 -13.73 3.25
N TYR A 497 21.74 -13.57 4.06
CA TYR A 497 20.66 -14.54 4.15
C TYR A 497 19.95 -14.72 2.80
N MET A 498 19.70 -13.63 2.07
CA MET A 498 19.09 -13.68 0.75
C MET A 498 19.99 -14.38 -0.28
N GLN A 499 21.31 -14.13 -0.25
CA GLN A 499 22.28 -14.88 -1.07
C GLN A 499 22.22 -16.39 -0.75
N GLY A 500 22.16 -16.71 0.53
CA GLY A 500 22.04 -18.09 1.00
C GLY A 500 20.75 -18.75 0.54
N GLN A 501 19.59 -18.08 0.65
CA GLN A 501 18.31 -18.61 0.18
C GLN A 501 18.33 -18.90 -1.32
N MET A 502 18.88 -17.99 -2.13
CA MET A 502 19.02 -18.19 -3.57
C MET A 502 19.96 -19.37 -3.90
N ALA A 503 21.00 -19.57 -3.12
CA ALA A 503 21.91 -20.71 -3.28
C ALA A 503 21.31 -22.03 -2.78
N PHE A 504 20.48 -21.97 -1.74
CA PHE A 504 19.75 -23.12 -1.18
C PHE A 504 18.66 -23.63 -2.12
N GLU A 505 17.97 -22.72 -2.80
CA GLU A 505 16.86 -23.02 -3.72
C GLU A 505 17.16 -22.58 -5.17
N PRO A 506 18.17 -23.15 -5.86
CA PRO A 506 18.63 -22.65 -7.17
C PRO A 506 17.59 -22.80 -8.29
N GLY A 507 16.55 -23.61 -8.07
CA GLY A 507 15.45 -23.82 -9.02
C GLY A 507 14.24 -22.88 -8.81
N LYS A 508 14.22 -22.11 -7.72
CA LYS A 508 13.13 -21.17 -7.40
C LYS A 508 13.31 -19.88 -8.21
N ALA A 509 12.23 -19.44 -8.82
CA ALA A 509 12.16 -18.10 -9.41
C ALA A 509 11.90 -17.09 -8.30
N PHE A 510 12.93 -16.36 -7.89
CA PHE A 510 12.80 -15.27 -6.94
C PHE A 510 12.33 -14.00 -7.63
N TYR A 511 11.52 -13.21 -6.94
CA TYR A 511 11.17 -11.85 -7.30
C TYR A 511 11.49 -10.90 -6.14
N PRO A 512 11.91 -9.65 -6.39
CA PRO A 512 12.27 -8.77 -5.29
C PRO A 512 11.04 -8.25 -4.56
N ASP A 513 11.15 -8.07 -3.24
CA ASP A 513 10.12 -7.41 -2.45
C ASP A 513 9.65 -6.10 -3.12
N ALA A 514 8.36 -5.81 -2.98
CA ALA A 514 7.77 -4.58 -3.48
C ALA A 514 8.38 -3.35 -2.79
N ASN A 515 8.58 -2.28 -3.54
CA ASN A 515 9.21 -1.04 -3.09
C ASN A 515 8.69 0.20 -3.81
N LEU A 516 7.39 0.19 -4.14
CA LEU A 516 6.69 1.24 -4.87
C LEU A 516 7.25 1.50 -6.29
N THR A 517 7.73 0.45 -6.93
CA THR A 517 8.16 0.45 -8.34
C THR A 517 7.25 -0.41 -9.20
N LEU A 518 7.25 -0.15 -10.49
CA LEU A 518 6.36 -0.82 -11.44
C LEU A 518 6.61 -2.34 -11.49
N ARG A 519 5.58 -3.14 -11.37
CA ARG A 519 5.59 -4.61 -11.36
C ARG A 519 4.43 -5.18 -12.16
N ILE A 520 4.60 -6.41 -12.60
CA ILE A 520 3.55 -7.22 -13.23
C ILE A 520 3.24 -8.41 -12.33
N ALA A 521 1.96 -8.57 -11.97
CA ALA A 521 1.45 -9.77 -11.32
C ALA A 521 0.33 -10.35 -12.20
N TYR A 522 0.33 -11.65 -12.47
CA TYR A 522 -0.63 -12.27 -13.38
C TYR A 522 -1.30 -13.49 -12.75
N GLY A 523 -2.47 -13.83 -13.21
CA GLY A 523 -3.29 -14.91 -12.70
C GLY A 523 -4.60 -15.04 -13.49
N HIS A 524 -5.65 -15.49 -12.82
CA HIS A 524 -6.96 -15.72 -13.43
C HIS A 524 -8.08 -15.14 -12.58
N VAL A 525 -9.21 -14.87 -13.19
CA VAL A 525 -10.46 -14.59 -12.47
C VAL A 525 -10.92 -15.91 -11.83
N GLU A 526 -10.97 -15.96 -10.51
CA GLU A 526 -11.28 -17.19 -9.79
C GLU A 526 -11.98 -16.90 -8.45
N GLY A 527 -12.98 -17.72 -8.14
CA GLY A 527 -13.62 -17.78 -6.82
C GLY A 527 -12.83 -18.65 -5.85
N TYR A 528 -13.18 -18.63 -4.57
CA TYR A 528 -12.46 -19.42 -3.57
C TYR A 528 -13.35 -19.93 -2.43
N ARG A 529 -12.81 -20.87 -1.63
CA ARG A 529 -13.47 -21.45 -0.46
C ARG A 529 -12.84 -20.93 0.84
N PRO A 530 -13.42 -19.93 1.49
CA PRO A 530 -12.86 -19.34 2.73
C PRO A 530 -13.00 -20.28 3.94
N ALA A 531 -14.03 -21.15 3.94
CA ALA A 531 -14.33 -22.08 5.02
C ALA A 531 -15.08 -23.32 4.47
N ASP A 532 -15.29 -24.31 5.34
CA ASP A 532 -16.10 -25.48 4.99
C ASP A 532 -17.53 -25.07 4.58
N ALA A 533 -18.03 -25.69 3.53
CA ALA A 533 -19.35 -25.46 2.94
C ALA A 533 -19.62 -24.03 2.39
N ILE A 534 -18.60 -23.17 2.25
CA ILE A 534 -18.72 -21.83 1.67
C ILE A 534 -17.90 -21.75 0.37
N TYR A 535 -18.53 -21.24 -0.69
CA TYR A 535 -17.86 -20.86 -1.93
C TYR A 535 -18.19 -19.40 -2.26
N TYR A 536 -17.17 -18.60 -2.51
CA TYR A 536 -17.31 -17.24 -2.98
C TYR A 536 -17.18 -17.17 -4.50
N ASN A 537 -18.28 -16.76 -5.15
CA ASN A 537 -18.31 -16.49 -6.58
C ASN A 537 -17.35 -15.32 -6.91
N PRO A 538 -16.58 -15.41 -8.01
CA PRO A 538 -15.61 -14.36 -8.32
C PRO A 538 -16.22 -13.04 -8.78
N VAL A 539 -17.50 -12.95 -9.13
CA VAL A 539 -18.13 -11.72 -9.63
C VAL A 539 -19.29 -11.32 -8.73
N SER A 540 -19.28 -10.07 -8.27
CA SER A 540 -20.41 -9.42 -7.61
C SER A 540 -21.15 -8.50 -8.59
N THR A 541 -22.45 -8.28 -8.34
CA THR A 541 -23.32 -7.54 -9.26
C THR A 541 -24.08 -6.42 -8.56
N LEU A 542 -24.76 -5.57 -9.32
CA LEU A 542 -25.61 -4.50 -8.82
C LEU A 542 -26.72 -5.04 -7.90
N ARG A 543 -27.20 -6.27 -8.12
CA ARG A 543 -28.14 -6.95 -7.23
C ARG A 543 -27.64 -6.97 -5.79
N GLY A 544 -26.37 -7.30 -5.57
CA GLY A 544 -25.76 -7.37 -4.25
C GLY A 544 -25.64 -5.99 -3.57
N ILE A 545 -25.51 -4.90 -4.32
CA ILE A 545 -25.62 -3.54 -3.77
C ILE A 545 -27.02 -3.34 -3.17
N MET A 546 -28.05 -3.71 -3.93
CA MET A 546 -29.44 -3.54 -3.49
C MET A 546 -29.81 -4.43 -2.32
N GLU A 547 -29.24 -5.65 -2.25
CA GLU A 547 -29.41 -6.56 -1.10
C GLU A 547 -28.81 -5.98 0.20
N LYS A 548 -27.76 -5.19 0.08
CA LYS A 548 -27.09 -4.52 1.21
C LYS A 548 -27.66 -3.14 1.52
N ASP A 549 -28.43 -2.53 0.60
CA ASP A 549 -28.91 -1.16 0.75
C ASP A 549 -29.73 -0.98 2.04
N ASN A 550 -29.28 -0.08 2.88
CA ASN A 550 -29.95 0.26 4.13
C ASN A 550 -29.74 1.76 4.44
N PRO A 551 -30.77 2.60 4.27
CA PRO A 551 -30.69 4.04 4.54
C PRO A 551 -30.31 4.43 5.97
N GLU A 552 -30.48 3.51 6.95
CA GLU A 552 -30.14 3.76 8.33
C GLU A 552 -28.65 3.49 8.65
N ILE A 553 -27.94 2.81 7.74
CA ILE A 553 -26.52 2.48 7.90
C ILE A 553 -25.70 3.28 6.89
N PHE A 554 -24.88 4.19 7.38
CA PHE A 554 -24.08 5.09 6.53
C PHE A 554 -23.29 4.35 5.44
N ASP A 555 -22.65 3.22 5.78
CA ASP A 555 -21.83 2.42 4.87
C ASP A 555 -22.64 1.76 3.74
N TYR A 556 -23.96 1.59 3.92
CA TYR A 556 -24.85 0.87 2.98
C TYR A 556 -25.96 1.75 2.40
N ASN A 557 -25.95 3.05 2.64
CA ASN A 557 -26.94 3.98 2.10
C ASN A 557 -26.52 4.45 0.70
N ILE A 558 -27.19 3.97 -0.34
CA ILE A 558 -26.91 4.34 -1.73
C ILE A 558 -27.70 5.60 -2.19
N PRO A 559 -27.26 6.26 -3.29
CA PRO A 559 -28.02 7.37 -3.87
C PRO A 559 -29.40 6.91 -4.39
N GLN A 560 -30.41 7.78 -4.24
CA GLN A 560 -31.76 7.51 -4.76
C GLN A 560 -31.74 7.23 -6.27
N THR A 561 -30.90 7.93 -7.02
CA THR A 561 -30.71 7.71 -8.46
C THR A 561 -30.37 6.26 -8.81
N LEU A 562 -29.54 5.60 -7.98
CA LEU A 562 -29.17 4.20 -8.21
C LEU A 562 -30.36 3.26 -7.92
N ARG A 563 -31.15 3.54 -6.87
CA ARG A 563 -32.41 2.82 -6.60
C ARG A 563 -33.38 2.93 -7.77
N ASP A 564 -33.53 4.15 -8.32
CA ASP A 564 -34.41 4.42 -9.46
C ASP A 564 -33.96 3.69 -10.74
N ILE A 565 -32.65 3.64 -10.99
CA ILE A 565 -32.08 2.89 -12.13
C ILE A 565 -32.38 1.39 -11.96
N TYR A 566 -32.12 0.84 -10.79
CA TYR A 566 -32.39 -0.58 -10.52
C TYR A 566 -33.87 -0.91 -10.64
N ALA A 567 -34.75 -0.04 -10.14
CA ALA A 567 -36.21 -0.24 -10.22
C ALA A 567 -36.76 -0.25 -11.66
N ARG A 568 -36.04 0.32 -12.63
CA ARG A 568 -36.38 0.25 -14.06
C ARG A 568 -36.14 -1.14 -14.66
N GLY A 569 -35.35 -1.97 -13.99
CA GLY A 569 -34.98 -3.31 -14.41
C GLY A 569 -33.91 -3.37 -15.51
N GLY A 570 -33.36 -4.56 -15.72
CA GLY A 570 -32.38 -4.84 -16.77
C GLY A 570 -30.93 -4.56 -16.40
N HIS A 571 -30.64 -4.22 -15.14
CA HIS A 571 -29.30 -3.94 -14.62
C HIS A 571 -28.89 -4.85 -13.45
N GLU A 572 -29.71 -5.80 -13.07
CA GLU A 572 -29.54 -6.63 -11.87
C GLU A 572 -28.22 -7.40 -11.87
N ASP A 573 -27.86 -7.94 -13.01
CA ASP A 573 -26.65 -8.77 -13.20
C ASP A 573 -25.46 -7.97 -13.73
N GLN A 574 -25.53 -6.61 -13.72
CA GLN A 574 -24.40 -5.76 -14.08
C GLN A 574 -23.23 -6.01 -13.11
N PRO A 575 -22.05 -6.47 -13.59
CA PRO A 575 -20.88 -6.67 -12.74
C PRO A 575 -20.43 -5.38 -12.04
N VAL A 576 -20.04 -5.50 -10.77
CA VAL A 576 -19.51 -4.39 -9.96
C VAL A 576 -18.06 -4.66 -9.57
N CYS A 577 -17.77 -5.81 -8.97
CA CYS A 577 -16.42 -6.20 -8.60
C CYS A 577 -16.14 -7.64 -9.04
N PHE A 578 -14.85 -7.97 -9.18
CA PHE A 578 -14.43 -9.35 -9.40
C PHE A 578 -13.15 -9.69 -8.62
N LEU A 579 -12.97 -10.98 -8.36
CA LEU A 579 -11.80 -11.57 -7.73
C LEU A 579 -10.85 -12.11 -8.80
N ALA A 580 -9.56 -11.99 -8.55
CA ALA A 580 -8.52 -12.64 -9.35
C ALA A 580 -7.36 -13.11 -8.47
N THR A 581 -6.61 -14.10 -8.95
CA THR A 581 -5.49 -14.71 -8.21
C THR A 581 -4.20 -13.91 -8.25
N ASN A 582 -4.21 -12.71 -8.84
CA ASN A 582 -3.04 -11.85 -8.98
C ASN A 582 -2.43 -11.46 -7.63
N HIS A 583 -1.11 -11.57 -7.50
CA HIS A 583 -0.38 -11.15 -6.30
C HIS A 583 -0.29 -9.62 -6.21
N THR A 584 -1.05 -9.01 -5.31
CA THR A 584 -1.10 -7.56 -5.10
C THR A 584 -0.86 -7.17 -3.65
N THR A 585 -0.51 -5.91 -3.39
CA THR A 585 -0.42 -5.33 -2.05
C THR A 585 -0.78 -3.84 -2.09
N GLY A 586 -0.79 -3.16 -0.94
CA GLY A 586 -0.96 -1.70 -0.89
C GLY A 586 0.00 -1.00 -1.84
N GLY A 587 -0.49 0.01 -2.59
CA GLY A 587 0.21 0.63 -3.73
C GLY A 587 -0.30 0.15 -5.09
N ASN A 588 -0.79 -1.10 -5.19
CA ASN A 588 -1.55 -1.55 -6.37
C ASN A 588 -2.94 -0.91 -6.47
N SER A 589 -3.38 -0.16 -5.47
CA SER A 589 -4.59 0.64 -5.56
C SER A 589 -4.55 1.54 -6.80
N GLY A 590 -5.58 1.46 -7.65
CA GLY A 590 -5.66 2.17 -8.92
C GLY A 590 -4.87 1.54 -10.06
N SER A 591 -4.29 0.35 -9.90
CA SER A 591 -3.60 -0.35 -10.99
C SER A 591 -4.59 -0.88 -12.01
N PRO A 592 -4.28 -0.78 -13.33
CA PRO A 592 -5.07 -1.43 -14.35
C PRO A 592 -5.05 -2.95 -14.17
N VAL A 593 -6.22 -3.58 -14.26
CA VAL A 593 -6.38 -5.01 -14.46
C VAL A 593 -6.65 -5.23 -15.94
N LEU A 594 -5.77 -5.97 -16.59
CA LEU A 594 -5.74 -6.14 -18.04
C LEU A 594 -6.06 -7.59 -18.40
N ASN A 595 -6.77 -7.77 -19.51
CA ASN A 595 -7.04 -9.10 -20.07
C ASN A 595 -5.87 -9.61 -20.91
N ALA A 596 -6.02 -10.81 -21.48
CA ALA A 596 -5.01 -11.45 -22.33
C ALA A 596 -4.51 -10.61 -23.51
N LYS A 597 -5.31 -9.64 -23.98
CA LYS A 597 -4.99 -8.73 -25.10
C LYS A 597 -4.42 -7.38 -24.64
N GLY A 598 -4.30 -7.15 -23.33
CA GLY A 598 -3.85 -5.86 -22.79
C GLY A 598 -4.94 -4.78 -22.75
N GLN A 599 -6.21 -5.17 -22.83
CA GLN A 599 -7.34 -4.25 -22.69
C GLN A 599 -7.73 -4.12 -21.21
N LEU A 600 -8.13 -2.93 -20.78
CA LEU A 600 -8.56 -2.64 -19.43
C LEU A 600 -9.91 -3.29 -19.14
N VAL A 601 -9.97 -4.15 -18.14
CA VAL A 601 -11.19 -4.86 -17.69
C VAL A 601 -11.60 -4.47 -16.27
N GLY A 602 -10.73 -3.79 -15.52
CA GLY A 602 -11.01 -3.33 -14.17
C GLY A 602 -9.89 -2.49 -13.60
N ILE A 603 -10.14 -1.95 -12.42
CA ILE A 603 -9.19 -1.18 -11.61
C ILE A 603 -8.99 -1.92 -10.30
N ASN A 604 -7.76 -2.32 -10.01
CA ASN A 604 -7.45 -2.97 -8.73
C ASN A 604 -7.67 -1.98 -7.58
N PHE A 605 -8.46 -2.35 -6.58
CA PHE A 605 -8.74 -1.44 -5.47
C PHE A 605 -8.49 -2.03 -4.09
N ASP A 606 -8.56 -3.36 -3.94
CA ASP A 606 -8.44 -3.99 -2.64
C ASP A 606 -7.96 -5.45 -2.76
N ARG A 607 -7.70 -6.06 -1.63
CA ARG A 607 -7.35 -7.46 -1.46
C ARG A 607 -8.24 -8.06 -0.37
N VAL A 608 -8.61 -9.32 -0.50
CA VAL A 608 -9.37 -9.99 0.56
C VAL A 608 -8.45 -10.48 1.66
N TRP A 609 -8.94 -10.58 2.90
CA TRP A 609 -8.16 -11.08 4.03
C TRP A 609 -7.55 -12.47 3.78
N GLU A 610 -8.30 -13.33 3.11
CA GLU A 610 -7.83 -14.67 2.75
C GLU A 610 -6.60 -14.62 1.83
N GLY A 611 -6.43 -13.55 1.08
CA GLY A 611 -5.23 -13.30 0.29
C GLY A 611 -3.95 -13.07 1.11
N PHE A 612 -4.05 -12.81 2.43
CA PHE A 612 -2.89 -12.80 3.33
C PHE A 612 -2.49 -14.22 3.80
N TYR A 613 -3.27 -15.24 3.45
CA TYR A 613 -3.04 -16.62 3.86
C TYR A 613 -2.15 -17.39 2.88
N ILE A 614 -1.70 -16.72 1.84
CA ILE A 614 -0.94 -17.32 0.73
C ILE A 614 0.48 -16.80 0.76
#